data_fa00b928f2db921764a0e96f5a679d2a
#
_entry.id   fa00b928f2db921764a0e96f5a679d2a
#
_cell.length_a   1.000
_cell.length_b   1.000
_cell.length_c   1.000
_cell.angle_alpha   90.00
_cell.angle_beta   90.00
_cell.angle_gamma   90.00
#
_symmetry.space_group_name_H-M   'P 1'
#
loop_
_entity.id
_entity.type
_entity.pdbx_description
1 polymer ?
#
loop_
_entity_poly.entity_id
_entity_poly.type
_entity_poly.pdbx_seq_one_letter_code
_entity_poly.pdbx_strand_id
1 'polypeptide(L)'
;MSENFAAFAYLVSGVMFIMALRGLSHPTTSRQGNTYGMVGMAIAIVTTLLLAKPSASGLAMIVAGLAIGGGAGAYIARKIAMTSMPQLVAGFHSLVGLAAVLVAAAALYAPHAFGIGEVGEIHAQALIEMSLGVAIGAITFTGSIIAFLKLDGRMSGKPIMLPMRHVINAALLIGIVVLIGVLVASESYTVFWLIVALSLALGVLLIVPIGGADMPVVVSMLNSYSGWAAAGIGFTLGNLALIITGALVGSSGAILSYIMCKGMNRSFISVILGGFGGETAAAGSDDIDRSVKLGSADDAAFLMSNASKVIIVPGYGMAVAQAQHAVRELADKLKEQGVEVKYAIHPVAGRMPGHMNVLLAEANVPYDEVFELEDINSEFAQADVAYVIGANDVTNPSARDDKSSPIYGMPILDVDKARTCLFVKRSLGSGYAGIDNTLFYKDSTMMLLGDAKKMTDDIVKAMEN
;
A
#
# COMPACT_ATOMS: atom_id res chain seq x y z
N MET A 1 7.83 4.99 -38.84
CA MET A 1 8.86 5.56 -37.94
C MET A 1 10.08 4.63 -38.04
N SER A 2 11.32 5.16 -38.05
CA SER A 2 12.48 4.27 -38.01
C SER A 2 12.65 3.65 -36.60
N GLU A 3 13.18 2.42 -36.55
CA GLU A 3 13.40 1.72 -35.27
C GLU A 3 14.31 2.51 -34.32
N ASN A 4 15.35 3.16 -34.85
CA ASN A 4 16.24 4.00 -34.05
C ASN A 4 15.52 5.19 -33.41
N PHE A 5 14.57 5.82 -34.13
CA PHE A 5 13.81 6.94 -33.59
C PHE A 5 12.81 6.44 -32.51
N ALA A 6 12.22 5.27 -32.70
CA ALA A 6 11.38 4.65 -31.72
C ALA A 6 12.14 4.28 -30.43
N ALA A 7 13.32 3.69 -30.57
CA ALA A 7 14.20 3.41 -29.44
C ALA A 7 14.59 4.68 -28.67
N PHE A 8 14.89 5.77 -29.38
CA PHE A 8 15.16 7.07 -28.75
C PHE A 8 13.94 7.64 -28.03
N ALA A 9 12.75 7.56 -28.63
CA ALA A 9 11.51 8.03 -28.00
C ALA A 9 11.19 7.21 -26.72
N TYR A 10 11.38 5.89 -26.74
CA TYR A 10 11.23 5.05 -25.55
C TYR A 10 12.29 5.34 -24.48
N LEU A 11 13.52 5.65 -24.87
CA LEU A 11 14.56 6.10 -23.94
C LEU A 11 14.13 7.40 -23.23
N VAL A 12 13.65 8.40 -23.98
CA VAL A 12 13.16 9.65 -23.42
C VAL A 12 11.99 9.39 -22.46
N SER A 13 11.03 8.55 -22.87
CA SER A 13 9.92 8.15 -22.00
C SER A 13 10.41 7.48 -20.72
N GLY A 14 11.37 6.56 -20.80
CA GLY A 14 11.98 5.89 -19.65
C GLY A 14 12.67 6.86 -18.69
N VAL A 15 13.43 7.82 -19.22
CA VAL A 15 14.04 8.89 -18.40
C VAL A 15 12.97 9.72 -17.70
N MET A 16 11.87 10.06 -18.39
CA MET A 16 10.77 10.79 -17.78
C MET A 16 10.08 10.00 -16.68
N PHE A 17 9.94 8.68 -16.79
CA PHE A 17 9.43 7.83 -15.71
C PHE A 17 10.36 7.79 -14.50
N ILE A 18 11.68 7.75 -14.70
CA ILE A 18 12.66 7.87 -13.61
C ILE A 18 12.52 9.22 -12.91
N MET A 19 12.43 10.30 -13.71
CA MET A 19 12.22 11.66 -13.18
C MET A 19 10.87 11.81 -12.46
N ALA A 20 9.84 11.10 -12.92
CA ALA A 20 8.54 11.04 -12.25
C ALA A 20 8.67 10.41 -10.86
N LEU A 21 9.29 9.24 -10.75
CA LEU A 21 9.50 8.58 -9.45
C LEU A 21 10.33 9.46 -8.50
N ARG A 22 11.41 10.07 -9.00
CA ARG A 22 12.21 11.01 -8.22
C ARG A 22 11.39 12.23 -7.77
N GLY A 23 10.58 12.80 -8.66
CA GLY A 23 9.74 13.95 -8.33
C GLY A 23 8.64 13.61 -7.32
N LEU A 24 8.04 12.42 -7.43
CA LEU A 24 7.00 11.95 -6.51
C LEU A 24 7.53 11.57 -5.11
N SER A 25 8.84 11.41 -4.95
CA SER A 25 9.43 11.07 -3.65
C SER A 25 9.46 12.23 -2.66
N HIS A 26 9.23 13.47 -3.11
CA HIS A 26 9.21 14.64 -2.25
C HIS A 26 7.96 15.50 -2.52
N PRO A 27 7.26 15.97 -1.47
CA PRO A 27 6.01 16.71 -1.61
C PRO A 27 6.08 17.95 -2.49
N THR A 28 7.17 18.75 -2.37
CA THR A 28 7.35 19.98 -3.13
C THR A 28 7.54 19.76 -4.63
N THR A 29 8.05 18.60 -5.03
CA THR A 29 8.30 18.22 -6.44
C THR A 29 7.26 17.27 -7.00
N SER A 30 6.29 16.80 -6.20
CA SER A 30 5.33 15.76 -6.58
C SER A 30 4.48 16.13 -7.80
N ARG A 31 4.04 17.38 -7.93
CA ARG A 31 3.28 17.86 -9.10
C ARG A 31 4.10 17.83 -10.39
N GLN A 32 5.39 18.19 -10.29
CA GLN A 32 6.30 18.13 -11.43
C GLN A 32 6.59 16.67 -11.80
N GLY A 33 6.80 15.80 -10.81
CA GLY A 33 6.95 14.36 -11.02
C GLY A 33 5.75 13.75 -11.73
N ASN A 34 4.54 14.08 -11.32
CA ASN A 34 3.31 13.64 -12.00
C ASN A 34 3.25 14.11 -13.46
N THR A 35 3.67 15.35 -13.74
CA THR A 35 3.74 15.87 -15.10
C THR A 35 4.73 15.08 -15.95
N TYR A 36 5.92 14.76 -15.43
CA TYR A 36 6.89 13.90 -16.13
C TYR A 36 6.30 12.52 -16.45
N GLY A 37 5.58 11.91 -15.50
CA GLY A 37 4.91 10.63 -15.73
C GLY A 37 3.87 10.69 -16.85
N MET A 38 3.03 11.72 -16.86
CA MET A 38 2.01 11.91 -17.90
C MET A 38 2.64 12.12 -19.28
N VAL A 39 3.67 12.95 -19.39
CA VAL A 39 4.34 13.21 -20.68
C VAL A 39 5.09 11.96 -21.14
N GLY A 40 5.81 11.28 -20.25
CA GLY A 40 6.49 10.01 -20.56
C GLY A 40 5.51 8.95 -21.08
N MET A 41 4.33 8.81 -20.46
CA MET A 41 3.29 7.89 -20.92
C MET A 41 2.72 8.29 -22.29
N ALA A 42 2.47 9.57 -22.52
CA ALA A 42 1.99 10.05 -23.81
C ALA A 42 2.99 9.74 -24.93
N ILE A 43 4.30 9.96 -24.69
CA ILE A 43 5.37 9.61 -25.65
C ILE A 43 5.36 8.09 -25.92
N ALA A 44 5.28 7.26 -24.87
CA ALA A 44 5.26 5.80 -25.01
C ALA A 44 4.08 5.31 -25.84
N ILE A 45 2.87 5.81 -25.55
CA ILE A 45 1.63 5.42 -26.28
C ILE A 45 1.73 5.82 -27.74
N VAL A 46 2.07 7.08 -28.03
CA VAL A 46 2.18 7.58 -29.41
C VAL A 46 3.23 6.80 -30.19
N THR A 47 4.39 6.55 -29.58
CA THR A 47 5.48 5.76 -30.20
C THR A 47 5.00 4.34 -30.52
N THR A 48 4.35 3.68 -29.57
CA THR A 48 3.81 2.32 -29.75
C THR A 48 2.79 2.26 -30.87
N LEU A 49 1.84 3.21 -30.95
CA LEU A 49 0.84 3.26 -32.02
C LEU A 49 1.46 3.50 -33.39
N LEU A 50 2.49 4.35 -33.48
CA LEU A 50 3.20 4.62 -34.73
C LEU A 50 4.05 3.42 -35.20
N LEU A 51 4.53 2.59 -34.28
CA LEU A 51 5.24 1.36 -34.60
C LEU A 51 4.28 0.24 -35.03
N ALA A 52 3.25 -0.01 -34.22
CA ALA A 52 2.32 -1.11 -34.39
C ALA A 52 1.46 -0.96 -35.65
N LYS A 53 1.22 0.27 -36.12
CA LYS A 53 0.39 0.57 -37.32
C LYS A 53 -0.90 -0.23 -37.35
N PRO A 54 -1.76 -0.15 -36.31
CA PRO A 54 -2.96 -0.95 -36.20
C PRO A 54 -3.88 -0.71 -37.40
N SER A 55 -4.67 -1.72 -37.77
CA SER A 55 -5.75 -1.57 -38.74
C SER A 55 -6.79 -0.55 -38.25
N ALA A 56 -7.64 -0.04 -39.13
CA ALA A 56 -8.70 0.89 -38.76
C ALA A 56 -9.61 0.33 -37.65
N SER A 57 -9.96 -0.97 -37.74
CA SER A 57 -10.74 -1.66 -36.70
C SER A 57 -9.94 -1.81 -35.38
N GLY A 58 -8.67 -2.14 -35.46
CA GLY A 58 -7.78 -2.21 -34.29
C GLY A 58 -7.64 -0.85 -33.60
N LEU A 59 -7.45 0.22 -34.40
CA LEU A 59 -7.39 1.57 -33.84
C LEU A 59 -8.71 1.98 -33.17
N ALA A 60 -9.86 1.64 -33.77
CA ALA A 60 -11.16 1.92 -33.17
C ALA A 60 -11.34 1.19 -31.83
N MET A 61 -10.92 -0.08 -31.72
CA MET A 61 -10.94 -0.84 -30.46
C MET A 61 -10.00 -0.24 -29.41
N ILE A 62 -8.79 0.18 -29.78
CA ILE A 62 -7.85 0.84 -28.87
C ILE A 62 -8.46 2.14 -28.33
N VAL A 63 -9.01 3.00 -29.21
CA VAL A 63 -9.63 4.27 -28.81
C VAL A 63 -10.84 4.00 -27.90
N ALA A 64 -11.69 3.01 -28.23
CA ALA A 64 -12.81 2.63 -27.38
C ALA A 64 -12.35 2.14 -26.00
N GLY A 65 -11.32 1.28 -25.95
CA GLY A 65 -10.73 0.81 -24.70
C GLY A 65 -10.16 1.95 -23.83
N LEU A 66 -9.42 2.87 -24.44
CA LEU A 66 -8.89 4.06 -23.78
C LEU A 66 -10.00 5.00 -23.29
N ALA A 67 -11.05 5.21 -24.08
CA ALA A 67 -12.18 6.05 -23.69
C ALA A 67 -12.96 5.46 -22.51
N ILE A 68 -13.26 4.15 -22.56
CA ILE A 68 -13.99 3.46 -21.49
C ILE A 68 -13.14 3.37 -20.23
N GLY A 69 -11.92 2.82 -20.34
CA GLY A 69 -11.04 2.63 -19.19
C GLY A 69 -10.56 3.96 -18.58
N GLY A 70 -10.14 4.90 -19.43
CA GLY A 70 -9.71 6.23 -19.00
C GLY A 70 -10.86 7.05 -18.44
N GLY A 71 -12.05 6.99 -19.05
CA GLY A 71 -13.26 7.65 -18.54
C GLY A 71 -13.69 7.12 -17.17
N ALA A 72 -13.77 5.81 -17.01
CA ALA A 72 -14.10 5.17 -15.74
C ALA A 72 -13.03 5.48 -14.68
N GLY A 73 -11.74 5.37 -15.03
CA GLY A 73 -10.63 5.68 -14.14
C GLY A 73 -10.62 7.13 -13.68
N ALA A 74 -10.82 8.07 -14.61
CA ALA A 74 -10.89 9.51 -14.29
C ALA A 74 -12.10 9.84 -13.40
N TYR A 75 -13.24 9.22 -13.63
CA TYR A 75 -14.43 9.40 -12.79
C TYR A 75 -14.19 8.90 -11.36
N ILE A 76 -13.64 7.67 -11.23
CA ILE A 76 -13.34 7.08 -9.92
C ILE A 76 -12.29 7.92 -9.18
N ALA A 77 -11.19 8.27 -9.86
CA ALA A 77 -10.09 9.04 -9.26
C ALA A 77 -10.52 10.41 -8.72
N ARG A 78 -11.55 11.03 -9.33
CA ARG A 78 -12.08 12.32 -8.86
C ARG A 78 -13.07 12.20 -7.71
N LYS A 79 -13.69 11.02 -7.52
CA LYS A 79 -14.74 10.83 -6.52
C LYS A 79 -14.32 10.02 -5.30
N ILE A 80 -13.21 9.29 -5.41
CA ILE A 80 -12.75 8.43 -4.32
C ILE A 80 -12.33 9.27 -3.11
N ALA A 81 -12.77 8.89 -1.93
CA ALA A 81 -12.26 9.45 -0.69
C ALA A 81 -10.82 8.99 -0.44
N MET A 82 -9.95 9.86 0.08
CA MET A 82 -8.55 9.54 0.38
C MET A 82 -8.42 8.34 1.32
N THR A 83 -9.39 8.17 2.23
CA THR A 83 -9.50 7.00 3.12
C THR A 83 -9.67 5.67 2.39
N SER A 84 -10.18 5.70 1.15
CA SER A 84 -10.40 4.52 0.30
C SER A 84 -9.30 4.32 -0.76
N MET A 85 -8.23 5.11 -0.71
CA MET A 85 -7.09 4.96 -1.63
C MET A 85 -6.45 3.56 -1.60
N PRO A 86 -6.26 2.90 -0.43
CA PRO A 86 -5.69 1.55 -0.42
C PRO A 86 -6.53 0.54 -1.20
N GLN A 87 -7.86 0.63 -1.11
CA GLN A 87 -8.79 -0.21 -1.87
C GLN A 87 -8.68 0.07 -3.38
N LEU A 88 -8.64 1.34 -3.77
CA LEU A 88 -8.50 1.73 -5.18
C LEU A 88 -7.21 1.21 -5.78
N VAL A 89 -6.10 1.37 -5.06
CA VAL A 89 -4.77 0.90 -5.51
C VAL A 89 -4.78 -0.62 -5.69
N ALA A 90 -5.33 -1.37 -4.73
CA ALA A 90 -5.48 -2.83 -4.86
C ALA A 90 -6.36 -3.19 -6.08
N GLY A 91 -7.47 -2.48 -6.28
CA GLY A 91 -8.34 -2.67 -7.46
C GLY A 91 -7.61 -2.45 -8.79
N PHE A 92 -6.78 -1.43 -8.89
CA PHE A 92 -5.99 -1.16 -10.10
C PHE A 92 -4.91 -2.24 -10.35
N HIS A 93 -4.23 -2.73 -9.32
CA HIS A 93 -3.29 -3.83 -9.47
C HIS A 93 -3.98 -5.12 -9.97
N SER A 94 -5.21 -5.36 -9.53
CA SER A 94 -6.02 -6.45 -10.06
C SER A 94 -6.23 -6.30 -11.58
N LEU A 95 -6.65 -5.13 -12.06
CA LEU A 95 -6.86 -4.88 -13.48
C LEU A 95 -5.57 -5.00 -14.31
N VAL A 96 -4.43 -4.55 -13.78
CA VAL A 96 -3.12 -4.74 -14.44
C VAL A 96 -2.77 -6.22 -14.54
N GLY A 97 -2.99 -7.00 -13.48
CA GLY A 97 -2.80 -8.45 -13.51
C GLY A 97 -3.69 -9.14 -14.55
N LEU A 98 -4.96 -8.76 -14.64
CA LEU A 98 -5.87 -9.27 -15.64
C LEU A 98 -5.43 -8.90 -17.07
N ALA A 99 -4.98 -7.66 -17.28
CA ALA A 99 -4.46 -7.23 -18.57
C ALA A 99 -3.27 -8.09 -19.01
N ALA A 100 -2.36 -8.44 -18.06
CA ALA A 100 -1.24 -9.32 -18.32
C ALA A 100 -1.70 -10.70 -18.82
N VAL A 101 -2.70 -11.29 -18.18
CA VAL A 101 -3.26 -12.59 -18.58
C VAL A 101 -3.86 -12.50 -20.00
N LEU A 102 -4.63 -11.45 -20.29
CA LEU A 102 -5.30 -11.29 -21.59
C LEU A 102 -4.31 -11.03 -22.73
N VAL A 103 -3.26 -10.25 -22.49
CA VAL A 103 -2.22 -9.99 -23.50
C VAL A 103 -1.42 -11.26 -23.79
N ALA A 104 -1.04 -12.02 -22.75
CA ALA A 104 -0.37 -13.29 -22.93
C ALA A 104 -1.23 -14.30 -23.69
N ALA A 105 -2.54 -14.36 -23.39
CA ALA A 105 -3.48 -15.18 -24.14
C ALA A 105 -3.54 -14.74 -25.62
N ALA A 106 -3.68 -13.43 -25.88
CA ALA A 106 -3.69 -12.90 -27.25
C ALA A 106 -2.42 -13.27 -28.03
N ALA A 107 -1.24 -13.19 -27.35
CA ALA A 107 0.03 -13.56 -27.96
C ALA A 107 0.11 -15.05 -28.32
N LEU A 108 -0.43 -15.92 -27.45
CA LEU A 108 -0.47 -17.36 -27.72
C LEU A 108 -1.40 -17.72 -28.89
N TYR A 109 -2.56 -17.04 -28.99
CA TYR A 109 -3.56 -17.31 -30.03
C TYR A 109 -3.19 -16.66 -31.38
N ALA A 110 -2.36 -15.62 -31.40
CA ALA A 110 -1.97 -14.91 -32.61
C ALA A 110 -0.46 -14.59 -32.63
N PRO A 111 0.44 -15.60 -32.51
CA PRO A 111 1.88 -15.38 -32.35
C PRO A 111 2.51 -14.58 -33.48
N HIS A 112 2.06 -14.77 -34.71
CA HIS A 112 2.51 -14.00 -35.88
C HIS A 112 2.30 -12.49 -35.70
N ALA A 113 1.14 -12.09 -35.14
CA ALA A 113 0.84 -10.68 -34.91
C ALA A 113 1.79 -10.00 -33.88
N PHE A 114 2.40 -10.80 -33.03
CA PHE A 114 3.36 -10.36 -32.00
C PHE A 114 4.84 -10.60 -32.41
N GLY A 115 5.07 -11.20 -33.57
CA GLY A 115 6.42 -11.48 -34.07
C GLY A 115 7.20 -12.53 -33.26
N ILE A 116 6.47 -13.42 -32.55
CA ILE A 116 7.06 -14.45 -31.67
C ILE A 116 7.08 -15.85 -32.28
N GLY A 117 6.67 -15.97 -33.54
CA GLY A 117 6.60 -17.25 -34.28
C GLY A 117 5.27 -17.45 -34.98
N GLU A 118 5.02 -18.67 -35.42
CA GLU A 118 3.77 -19.12 -36.00
C GLU A 118 3.05 -20.08 -35.04
N VAL A 119 1.76 -20.34 -35.27
CA VAL A 119 0.99 -21.32 -34.47
C VAL A 119 1.64 -22.70 -34.61
N GLY A 120 2.10 -23.29 -33.53
CA GLY A 120 2.82 -24.56 -33.49
C GLY A 120 4.34 -24.44 -33.65
N GLU A 121 4.89 -23.24 -33.86
CA GLU A 121 6.31 -22.94 -33.98
C GLU A 121 6.67 -21.62 -33.26
N ILE A 122 6.17 -21.44 -32.03
CA ILE A 122 6.45 -20.27 -31.20
C ILE A 122 7.86 -20.39 -30.60
N HIS A 123 8.63 -19.33 -30.60
CA HIS A 123 9.96 -19.32 -29.99
C HIS A 123 9.88 -19.71 -28.51
N ALA A 124 10.69 -20.68 -28.07
CA ALA A 124 10.71 -21.18 -26.71
C ALA A 124 10.95 -20.06 -25.66
N GLN A 125 11.78 -19.08 -25.99
CA GLN A 125 12.02 -17.91 -25.15
C GLN A 125 10.70 -17.13 -24.92
N ALA A 126 9.95 -16.83 -25.99
CA ALA A 126 8.68 -16.12 -25.90
C ALA A 126 7.63 -16.88 -25.08
N LEU A 127 7.57 -18.23 -25.22
CA LEU A 127 6.70 -19.08 -24.41
C LEU A 127 7.05 -19.01 -22.92
N ILE A 128 8.33 -18.99 -22.56
CA ILE A 128 8.78 -18.86 -21.16
C ILE A 128 8.41 -17.47 -20.63
N GLU A 129 8.74 -16.40 -21.34
CA GLU A 129 8.46 -15.02 -20.97
C GLU A 129 6.97 -14.78 -20.79
N MET A 130 6.16 -15.23 -21.75
CA MET A 130 4.70 -15.17 -21.69
C MET A 130 4.15 -15.96 -20.50
N SER A 131 4.68 -17.16 -20.25
CA SER A 131 4.23 -18.01 -19.15
C SER A 131 4.53 -17.42 -17.79
N LEU A 132 5.69 -16.81 -17.61
CA LEU A 132 6.04 -16.06 -16.39
C LEU A 132 5.15 -14.82 -16.23
N GLY A 133 4.98 -14.05 -17.31
CA GLY A 133 4.11 -12.89 -17.31
C GLY A 133 2.67 -13.22 -16.92
N VAL A 134 2.10 -14.30 -17.50
CA VAL A 134 0.73 -14.73 -17.19
C VAL A 134 0.61 -15.28 -15.77
N ALA A 135 1.59 -16.04 -15.28
CA ALA A 135 1.56 -16.58 -13.93
C ALA A 135 1.59 -15.45 -12.89
N ILE A 136 2.53 -14.51 -13.01
CA ILE A 136 2.62 -13.34 -12.12
C ILE A 136 1.35 -12.48 -12.25
N GLY A 137 0.85 -12.26 -13.46
CA GLY A 137 -0.37 -11.49 -13.70
C GLY A 137 -1.60 -12.11 -13.05
N ALA A 138 -1.78 -13.43 -13.17
CA ALA A 138 -2.91 -14.15 -12.58
C ALA A 138 -2.84 -14.15 -11.04
N ILE A 139 -1.66 -14.34 -10.45
CA ILE A 139 -1.43 -14.22 -9.01
C ILE A 139 -1.77 -12.80 -8.54
N THR A 140 -1.31 -11.79 -9.28
CA THR A 140 -1.59 -10.38 -8.99
C THR A 140 -3.07 -10.08 -9.05
N PHE A 141 -3.78 -10.58 -10.06
CA PHE A 141 -5.21 -10.36 -10.24
C PHE A 141 -6.01 -10.84 -9.04
N THR A 142 -5.92 -12.12 -8.70
CA THR A 142 -6.71 -12.68 -7.59
C THR A 142 -6.21 -12.25 -6.23
N GLY A 143 -4.90 -12.14 -6.04
CA GLY A 143 -4.31 -11.63 -4.80
C GLY A 143 -4.76 -10.22 -4.48
N SER A 144 -4.83 -9.35 -5.49
CA SER A 144 -5.30 -7.97 -5.35
C SER A 144 -6.81 -7.88 -5.07
N ILE A 145 -7.63 -8.79 -5.62
CA ILE A 145 -9.04 -8.89 -5.27
C ILE A 145 -9.20 -9.24 -3.79
N ILE A 146 -8.46 -10.22 -3.28
CA ILE A 146 -8.51 -10.60 -1.86
C ILE A 146 -8.05 -9.44 -0.97
N ALA A 147 -6.96 -8.76 -1.34
CA ALA A 147 -6.49 -7.58 -0.62
C ALA A 147 -7.55 -6.48 -0.61
N PHE A 148 -8.18 -6.18 -1.76
CA PHE A 148 -9.29 -5.24 -1.87
C PHE A 148 -10.43 -5.61 -0.92
N LEU A 149 -10.90 -6.84 -0.92
CA LEU A 149 -12.02 -7.31 -0.09
C LEU A 149 -11.70 -7.20 1.41
N LYS A 150 -10.45 -7.47 1.81
CA LYS A 150 -10.01 -7.28 3.20
C LYS A 150 -9.92 -5.81 3.60
N LEU A 151 -9.39 -4.96 2.72
CA LEU A 151 -9.27 -3.52 2.96
C LEU A 151 -10.64 -2.82 3.01
N ASP A 152 -11.60 -3.28 2.18
CA ASP A 152 -12.97 -2.76 2.12
C ASP A 152 -13.86 -3.29 3.26
N GLY A 153 -13.36 -4.23 4.05
CA GLY A 153 -14.08 -4.81 5.19
C GLY A 153 -15.15 -5.85 4.80
N ARG A 154 -15.29 -6.20 3.51
CA ARG A 154 -16.19 -7.27 3.03
C ARG A 154 -15.65 -8.66 3.38
N MET A 155 -14.35 -8.78 3.57
CA MET A 155 -13.69 -9.97 4.08
C MET A 155 -13.00 -9.64 5.41
N SER A 156 -13.00 -10.60 6.35
CA SER A 156 -12.33 -10.40 7.62
C SER A 156 -10.85 -10.05 7.43
N GLY A 157 -10.37 -9.00 8.12
CA GLY A 157 -8.96 -8.64 8.18
C GLY A 157 -8.10 -9.65 8.96
N LYS A 158 -8.73 -10.61 9.69
CA LYS A 158 -8.00 -11.66 10.40
C LYS A 158 -7.36 -12.65 9.41
N PRO A 159 -6.19 -13.23 9.74
CA PRO A 159 -5.60 -14.30 8.92
C PRO A 159 -6.53 -15.51 8.89
N ILE A 160 -6.83 -16.03 7.71
CA ILE A 160 -7.58 -17.29 7.54
C ILE A 160 -6.56 -18.37 7.26
N MET A 161 -6.35 -19.23 8.26
CA MET A 161 -5.32 -20.26 8.23
C MET A 161 -5.86 -21.57 7.65
N LEU A 162 -5.31 -21.98 6.51
CA LEU A 162 -5.61 -23.28 5.92
C LEU A 162 -4.60 -24.35 6.41
N PRO A 163 -5.04 -25.56 6.72
CA PRO A 163 -4.13 -26.63 7.06
C PRO A 163 -3.20 -26.94 5.88
N MET A 164 -1.94 -27.25 6.16
CA MET A 164 -0.91 -27.58 5.16
C MET A 164 -0.69 -26.50 4.07
N ARG A 165 -1.08 -25.24 4.29
CA ARG A 165 -1.02 -24.15 3.31
C ARG A 165 0.32 -24.02 2.59
N HIS A 166 1.43 -24.17 3.30
CA HIS A 166 2.77 -24.06 2.71
C HIS A 166 3.07 -25.18 1.73
N VAL A 167 2.62 -26.41 2.05
CA VAL A 167 2.75 -27.56 1.16
C VAL A 167 1.88 -27.40 -0.07
N ILE A 168 0.64 -26.92 0.09
CA ILE A 168 -0.28 -26.65 -1.02
C ILE A 168 0.30 -25.57 -1.93
N ASN A 169 0.77 -24.44 -1.38
CA ASN A 169 1.36 -23.35 -2.17
C ASN A 169 2.62 -23.80 -2.90
N ALA A 170 3.49 -24.58 -2.25
CA ALA A 170 4.69 -25.15 -2.87
C ALA A 170 4.32 -26.13 -4.02
N ALA A 171 3.33 -26.98 -3.81
CA ALA A 171 2.87 -27.92 -4.82
C ALA A 171 2.28 -27.20 -6.04
N LEU A 172 1.48 -26.14 -5.82
CA LEU A 172 0.96 -25.30 -6.90
C LEU A 172 2.09 -24.61 -7.68
N LEU A 173 3.06 -24.01 -6.97
CA LEU A 173 4.19 -23.35 -7.60
C LEU A 173 5.01 -24.33 -8.45
N ILE A 174 5.33 -25.51 -7.90
CA ILE A 174 6.04 -26.58 -8.64
C ILE A 174 5.20 -27.02 -9.85
N GLY A 175 3.89 -27.20 -9.67
CA GLY A 175 2.98 -27.54 -10.74
C GLY A 175 2.99 -26.51 -11.89
N ILE A 176 2.97 -25.21 -11.55
CA ILE A 176 3.08 -24.13 -12.54
C ILE A 176 4.42 -24.22 -13.29
N VAL A 177 5.55 -24.41 -12.61
CA VAL A 177 6.86 -24.52 -13.22
C VAL A 177 6.94 -25.72 -14.16
N VAL A 178 6.41 -26.87 -13.76
CA VAL A 178 6.35 -28.07 -14.59
C VAL A 178 5.49 -27.82 -15.83
N LEU A 179 4.31 -27.20 -15.65
CA LEU A 179 3.42 -26.88 -16.78
C LEU A 179 4.02 -25.87 -17.76
N ILE A 180 4.84 -24.94 -17.29
CA ILE A 180 5.61 -24.05 -18.17
C ILE A 180 6.54 -24.89 -19.07
N GLY A 181 7.27 -25.84 -18.51
CA GLY A 181 8.09 -26.76 -19.29
C GLY A 181 7.29 -27.58 -20.31
N VAL A 182 6.10 -28.05 -19.92
CA VAL A 182 5.19 -28.78 -20.81
C VAL A 182 4.63 -27.85 -21.90
N LEU A 183 4.31 -26.59 -21.58
CA LEU A 183 3.83 -25.61 -22.56
C LEU A 183 4.90 -25.33 -23.62
N VAL A 184 6.14 -25.16 -23.21
CA VAL A 184 7.28 -24.93 -24.14
C VAL A 184 7.46 -26.13 -25.08
N ALA A 185 7.18 -27.34 -24.61
CA ALA A 185 7.32 -28.56 -25.42
C ALA A 185 6.12 -28.86 -26.31
N SER A 186 4.91 -28.39 -25.95
CA SER A 186 3.65 -28.83 -26.57
C SER A 186 2.82 -27.69 -27.22
N GLU A 187 3.12 -26.44 -26.88
CA GLU A 187 2.35 -25.24 -27.28
C GLU A 187 0.84 -25.36 -27.05
N SER A 188 0.43 -26.18 -26.05
CA SER A 188 -0.96 -26.54 -25.84
C SER A 188 -1.75 -25.42 -25.15
N TYR A 189 -2.82 -24.97 -25.76
CA TYR A 189 -3.77 -24.01 -25.16
C TYR A 189 -4.34 -24.51 -23.84
N THR A 190 -4.60 -25.80 -23.71
CA THR A 190 -5.09 -26.37 -22.44
C THR A 190 -4.06 -26.22 -21.32
N VAL A 191 -2.79 -26.47 -21.61
CA VAL A 191 -1.69 -26.29 -20.61
C VAL A 191 -1.57 -24.83 -20.21
N PHE A 192 -1.68 -23.90 -21.15
CA PHE A 192 -1.68 -22.45 -20.84
C PHE A 192 -2.81 -22.09 -19.87
N TRP A 193 -4.04 -22.52 -20.13
CA TRP A 193 -5.17 -22.21 -19.24
C TRP A 193 -5.09 -22.94 -17.91
N LEU A 194 -4.41 -24.09 -17.83
CA LEU A 194 -4.09 -24.73 -16.53
C LEU A 194 -3.09 -23.91 -15.72
N ILE A 195 -2.05 -23.35 -16.37
CA ILE A 195 -1.13 -22.39 -15.72
C ILE A 195 -1.92 -21.21 -15.16
N VAL A 196 -2.81 -20.62 -15.94
CA VAL A 196 -3.67 -19.52 -15.50
C VAL A 196 -4.50 -19.94 -14.28
N ALA A 197 -5.20 -21.08 -14.34
CA ALA A 197 -6.08 -21.54 -13.27
C ALA A 197 -5.31 -21.81 -11.96
N LEU A 198 -4.15 -22.47 -12.02
CA LEU A 198 -3.33 -22.72 -10.85
C LEU A 198 -2.74 -21.42 -10.27
N SER A 199 -2.36 -20.47 -11.13
CA SER A 199 -1.84 -19.18 -10.72
C SER A 199 -2.92 -18.31 -10.06
N LEU A 200 -4.16 -18.34 -10.57
CA LEU A 200 -5.31 -17.68 -9.94
C LEU A 200 -5.58 -18.28 -8.54
N ALA A 201 -5.54 -19.60 -8.40
CA ALA A 201 -5.71 -20.28 -7.12
C ALA A 201 -4.59 -19.90 -6.15
N LEU A 202 -3.33 -19.89 -6.62
CA LEU A 202 -2.17 -19.52 -5.82
C LEU A 202 -2.26 -18.07 -5.32
N GLY A 203 -2.73 -17.12 -6.15
CA GLY A 203 -2.91 -15.73 -5.76
C GLY A 203 -3.91 -15.57 -4.60
N VAL A 204 -5.01 -16.32 -4.61
CA VAL A 204 -5.97 -16.36 -3.48
C VAL A 204 -5.29 -16.92 -2.23
N LEU A 205 -4.64 -18.08 -2.36
CA LEU A 205 -4.06 -18.81 -1.22
C LEU A 205 -2.87 -18.08 -0.57
N LEU A 206 -2.17 -17.24 -1.30
CA LEU A 206 -1.08 -16.42 -0.76
C LEU A 206 -1.60 -15.27 0.11
N ILE A 207 -2.69 -14.62 -0.26
CA ILE A 207 -3.14 -13.39 0.41
C ILE A 207 -4.17 -13.67 1.53
N VAL A 208 -4.96 -14.73 1.42
CA VAL A 208 -5.97 -15.09 2.42
C VAL A 208 -5.39 -15.25 3.84
N PRO A 209 -4.22 -15.88 4.07
CA PRO A 209 -3.65 -16.04 5.40
C PRO A 209 -2.89 -14.81 5.94
N ILE A 210 -2.80 -13.72 5.17
CA ILE A 210 -2.13 -12.50 5.62
C ILE A 210 -3.10 -11.64 6.41
N GLY A 211 -2.67 -11.24 7.61
CA GLY A 211 -3.44 -10.38 8.50
C GLY A 211 -3.47 -8.92 8.02
N GLY A 212 -4.45 -8.19 8.50
CA GLY A 212 -4.61 -6.80 8.14
C GLY A 212 -3.48 -5.87 8.56
N ALA A 213 -2.78 -6.19 9.66
CA ALA A 213 -1.61 -5.43 10.09
C ALA A 213 -0.49 -5.42 9.03
N ASP A 214 -0.39 -6.50 8.23
CA ASP A 214 0.59 -6.64 7.15
C ASP A 214 0.08 -6.09 5.81
N MET A 215 -1.17 -5.61 5.71
CA MET A 215 -1.75 -5.12 4.45
C MET A 215 -0.97 -4.00 3.77
N PRO A 216 -0.36 -3.03 4.45
CA PRO A 216 0.49 -2.04 3.79
C PRO A 216 1.63 -2.67 2.98
N VAL A 217 2.28 -3.70 3.53
CA VAL A 217 3.34 -4.46 2.84
C VAL A 217 2.76 -5.24 1.65
N VAL A 218 1.59 -5.88 1.85
CA VAL A 218 0.91 -6.64 0.79
C VAL A 218 0.54 -5.77 -0.39
N VAL A 219 0.00 -4.58 -0.17
CA VAL A 219 -0.33 -3.63 -1.25
C VAL A 219 0.93 -3.25 -2.03
N SER A 220 2.04 -3.00 -1.34
CA SER A 220 3.32 -2.70 -2.00
C SER A 220 3.89 -3.90 -2.76
N MET A 221 3.75 -5.11 -2.22
CA MET A 221 4.12 -6.35 -2.92
C MET A 221 3.30 -6.58 -4.20
N LEU A 222 1.99 -6.38 -4.13
CA LEU A 222 1.11 -6.51 -5.29
C LEU A 222 1.44 -5.46 -6.36
N ASN A 223 1.85 -4.26 -5.95
CA ASN A 223 2.42 -3.27 -6.86
C ASN A 223 3.68 -3.79 -7.54
N SER A 224 4.60 -4.40 -6.78
CA SER A 224 5.79 -5.04 -7.34
C SER A 224 5.42 -6.15 -8.35
N TYR A 225 4.49 -7.02 -8.02
CA TYR A 225 4.05 -8.09 -8.93
C TYR A 225 3.40 -7.55 -10.19
N SER A 226 2.58 -6.49 -10.09
CA SER A 226 2.01 -5.84 -11.28
C SER A 226 3.10 -5.25 -12.18
N GLY A 227 4.17 -4.69 -11.60
CA GLY A 227 5.33 -4.22 -12.34
C GLY A 227 6.07 -5.37 -13.08
N TRP A 228 6.34 -6.46 -12.40
CA TRP A 228 6.97 -7.63 -13.01
C TRP A 228 6.10 -8.28 -14.09
N ALA A 229 4.78 -8.32 -13.91
CA ALA A 229 3.85 -8.78 -14.93
C ALA A 229 3.91 -7.89 -16.18
N ALA A 230 3.94 -6.56 -16.00
CA ALA A 230 4.10 -5.62 -17.11
C ALA A 230 5.44 -5.78 -17.83
N ALA A 231 6.53 -6.02 -17.11
CA ALA A 231 7.84 -6.30 -17.70
C ALA A 231 7.81 -7.62 -18.52
N GLY A 232 7.18 -8.68 -17.98
CA GLY A 232 7.02 -9.95 -18.69
C GLY A 232 6.26 -9.80 -20.00
N ILE A 233 5.16 -9.04 -20.01
CA ILE A 233 4.46 -8.67 -21.24
C ILE A 233 5.38 -7.86 -22.16
N GLY A 234 6.13 -6.92 -21.60
CA GLY A 234 7.08 -6.10 -22.37
C GLY A 234 8.10 -6.94 -23.12
N PHE A 235 8.61 -8.00 -22.51
CA PHE A 235 9.50 -8.96 -23.18
C PHE A 235 8.78 -9.69 -24.32
N THR A 236 7.60 -10.25 -24.06
CA THR A 236 6.79 -10.95 -25.07
C THR A 236 6.45 -10.05 -26.27
N LEU A 237 6.19 -8.76 -26.04
CA LEU A 237 5.85 -7.80 -27.09
C LEU A 237 7.06 -7.10 -27.72
N GLY A 238 8.28 -7.32 -27.21
CA GLY A 238 9.46 -6.55 -27.60
C GLY A 238 9.33 -5.04 -27.29
N ASN A 239 8.52 -4.66 -26.28
CA ASN A 239 8.24 -3.27 -25.96
C ASN A 239 9.13 -2.75 -24.83
N LEU A 240 10.16 -2.00 -25.18
CA LEU A 240 11.12 -1.44 -24.23
C LEU A 240 10.47 -0.54 -23.16
N ALA A 241 9.43 0.21 -23.51
CA ALA A 241 8.74 1.08 -22.54
C ALA A 241 8.09 0.26 -21.44
N LEU A 242 7.43 -0.86 -21.77
CA LEU A 242 6.85 -1.77 -20.78
C LEU A 242 7.90 -2.49 -19.95
N ILE A 243 9.03 -2.88 -20.56
CA ILE A 243 10.14 -3.51 -19.83
C ILE A 243 10.70 -2.52 -18.78
N ILE A 244 11.02 -1.29 -19.20
CA ILE A 244 11.61 -0.28 -18.32
C ILE A 244 10.62 0.11 -17.21
N THR A 245 9.39 0.44 -17.55
CA THR A 245 8.39 0.84 -16.55
C THR A 245 8.04 -0.30 -15.61
N GLY A 246 7.87 -1.50 -16.14
CA GLY A 246 7.61 -2.69 -15.33
C GLY A 246 8.75 -3.00 -14.37
N ALA A 247 10.00 -2.93 -14.82
CA ALA A 247 11.18 -3.11 -13.97
C ALA A 247 11.28 -2.04 -12.88
N LEU A 248 11.02 -0.76 -13.20
CA LEU A 248 11.04 0.34 -12.25
C LEU A 248 9.94 0.16 -11.16
N VAL A 249 8.71 -0.13 -11.57
CA VAL A 249 7.59 -0.34 -10.64
C VAL A 249 7.81 -1.61 -9.82
N GLY A 250 8.25 -2.70 -10.46
CA GLY A 250 8.54 -3.97 -9.79
C GLY A 250 9.61 -3.82 -8.72
N SER A 251 10.72 -3.18 -9.06
CA SER A 251 11.82 -2.94 -8.13
C SER A 251 11.44 -1.98 -7.00
N SER A 252 10.79 -0.86 -7.32
CA SER A 252 10.38 0.11 -6.29
C SER A 252 9.39 -0.48 -5.29
N GLY A 253 8.41 -1.27 -5.75
CA GLY A 253 7.47 -1.97 -4.89
C GLY A 253 8.15 -3.00 -3.99
N ALA A 254 9.13 -3.75 -4.50
CA ALA A 254 9.91 -4.72 -3.72
C ALA A 254 10.76 -4.03 -2.64
N ILE A 255 11.47 -2.97 -3.00
CA ILE A 255 12.28 -2.17 -2.06
C ILE A 255 11.40 -1.58 -0.97
N LEU A 256 10.27 -0.98 -1.33
CA LEU A 256 9.34 -0.39 -0.38
C LEU A 256 8.76 -1.45 0.58
N SER A 257 8.38 -2.63 0.07
CA SER A 257 7.92 -3.75 0.89
C SER A 257 8.99 -4.19 1.90
N TYR A 258 10.26 -4.26 1.46
CA TYR A 258 11.38 -4.61 2.33
C TYR A 258 11.60 -3.56 3.43
N ILE A 259 11.59 -2.26 3.09
CA ILE A 259 11.75 -1.16 4.05
C ILE A 259 10.61 -1.19 5.08
N MET A 260 9.38 -1.42 4.64
CA MET A 260 8.22 -1.52 5.54
C MET A 260 8.32 -2.74 6.48
N CYS A 261 8.76 -3.90 5.97
CA CYS A 261 9.01 -5.07 6.82
C CYS A 261 10.08 -4.76 7.88
N LYS A 262 11.14 -4.04 7.50
CA LYS A 262 12.17 -3.60 8.45
C LYS A 262 11.61 -2.63 9.49
N GLY A 263 10.75 -1.68 9.07
CA GLY A 263 10.05 -0.76 9.98
C GLY A 263 9.08 -1.45 10.94
N MET A 264 8.61 -2.67 10.62
CA MET A 264 7.81 -3.51 11.52
C MET A 264 8.64 -4.53 12.33
N ASN A 265 9.96 -4.51 12.18
CA ASN A 265 10.87 -5.55 12.72
C ASN A 265 10.44 -6.99 12.35
N ARG A 266 10.01 -7.18 11.12
CA ARG A 266 9.57 -8.48 10.60
C ARG A 266 10.34 -8.87 9.35
N SER A 267 10.66 -10.17 9.22
CA SER A 267 11.28 -10.61 7.99
C SER A 267 10.27 -10.57 6.85
N PHE A 268 10.71 -10.15 5.67
CA PHE A 268 9.90 -10.13 4.45
C PHE A 268 9.27 -11.50 4.16
N ILE A 269 10.02 -12.57 4.37
CA ILE A 269 9.54 -13.96 4.21
C ILE A 269 8.41 -14.27 5.19
N SER A 270 8.51 -13.84 6.46
CA SER A 270 7.46 -14.10 7.46
C SER A 270 6.15 -13.38 7.12
N VAL A 271 6.21 -12.21 6.51
CA VAL A 271 5.02 -11.48 6.06
C VAL A 271 4.36 -12.18 4.88
N ILE A 272 5.14 -12.61 3.87
CA ILE A 272 4.62 -13.34 2.71
C ILE A 272 3.99 -14.68 3.11
N LEU A 273 4.62 -15.40 4.06
CA LEU A 273 4.10 -16.66 4.54
C LEU A 273 2.83 -16.50 5.39
N GLY A 274 2.55 -15.29 5.87
CA GLY A 274 1.32 -14.95 6.59
C GLY A 274 1.20 -15.62 7.97
N GLY A 275 0.07 -15.37 8.65
CA GLY A 275 -0.26 -16.02 9.94
C GLY A 275 0.02 -15.18 11.18
N PHE A 276 0.42 -13.93 11.02
CA PHE A 276 0.56 -12.99 12.13
C PHE A 276 -0.82 -12.49 12.60
N GLY A 277 -1.03 -12.46 13.93
CA GLY A 277 -2.33 -12.07 14.51
C GLY A 277 -3.37 -13.21 14.54
N GLY A 278 -2.95 -14.47 14.39
CA GLY A 278 -3.77 -15.66 14.66
C GLY A 278 -3.91 -15.95 16.16
N GLU A 279 -4.65 -17.00 16.52
CA GLU A 279 -5.12 -17.32 17.88
C GLU A 279 -4.06 -17.41 19.01
N THR A 280 -2.78 -17.35 18.71
CA THR A 280 -1.70 -17.35 19.71
C THR A 280 -1.54 -16.02 20.46
N ALA A 281 -2.21 -14.96 20.07
CA ALA A 281 -2.19 -13.66 20.75
C ALA A 281 -3.20 -13.53 21.91
N ALA A 282 -3.98 -14.56 22.18
CA ALA A 282 -5.03 -14.57 23.22
C ALA A 282 -4.59 -15.17 24.58
N ALA A 283 -3.33 -15.52 24.76
CA ALA A 283 -2.84 -16.05 26.03
C ALA A 283 -2.15 -14.95 26.83
N GLY A 284 -2.90 -14.30 27.73
CA GLY A 284 -2.32 -13.44 28.74
C GLY A 284 -3.09 -12.16 29.07
N SER A 285 -4.40 -12.22 29.15
CA SER A 285 -5.11 -11.24 29.98
C SER A 285 -5.11 -11.79 31.42
N ASP A 286 -4.04 -11.56 32.15
CA ASP A 286 -4.17 -11.46 33.60
C ASP A 286 -5.15 -10.31 33.85
N ASP A 287 -6.30 -10.62 34.44
CA ASP A 287 -7.28 -9.65 34.97
C ASP A 287 -6.64 -8.88 36.14
N ILE A 288 -5.64 -8.09 35.83
CA ILE A 288 -5.18 -7.04 36.72
C ILE A 288 -6.19 -5.91 36.55
N ASP A 289 -6.81 -5.51 37.64
CA ASP A 289 -7.70 -4.34 37.75
C ASP A 289 -6.91 -3.08 37.34
N ARG A 290 -6.78 -2.84 36.02
CA ARG A 290 -6.00 -1.75 35.46
C ARG A 290 -6.92 -0.55 35.31
N SER A 291 -6.76 0.41 36.20
CA SER A 291 -7.49 1.69 36.10
C SER A 291 -6.97 2.49 34.90
N VAL A 292 -7.90 3.05 34.14
CA VAL A 292 -7.63 3.93 33.01
C VAL A 292 -8.04 5.34 33.38
N LYS A 293 -7.17 6.31 33.17
CA LYS A 293 -7.48 7.71 33.39
C LYS A 293 -8.27 8.25 32.20
N LEU A 294 -9.53 8.59 32.44
CA LEU A 294 -10.40 9.22 31.43
C LEU A 294 -10.28 10.74 31.50
N GLY A 295 -10.30 11.39 30.35
CA GLY A 295 -10.35 12.84 30.20
C GLY A 295 -11.47 13.30 29.30
N SER A 296 -11.76 14.59 29.37
CA SER A 296 -12.74 15.29 28.54
C SER A 296 -12.07 16.14 27.45
N ALA A 297 -12.85 16.68 26.54
CA ALA A 297 -12.37 17.66 25.55
C ALA A 297 -11.84 18.93 26.24
N ASP A 298 -12.47 19.37 27.34
CA ASP A 298 -12.04 20.54 28.10
C ASP A 298 -10.67 20.31 28.77
N ASP A 299 -10.45 19.11 29.35
CA ASP A 299 -9.16 18.74 29.93
C ASP A 299 -8.06 18.76 28.86
N ALA A 300 -8.35 18.22 27.69
CA ALA A 300 -7.41 18.18 26.58
C ALA A 300 -7.11 19.59 26.04
N ALA A 301 -8.13 20.43 25.87
CA ALA A 301 -7.98 21.82 25.45
C ALA A 301 -7.09 22.60 26.44
N PHE A 302 -7.36 22.47 27.74
CA PHE A 302 -6.58 23.12 28.79
C PHE A 302 -5.12 22.68 28.77
N LEU A 303 -4.85 21.37 28.68
CA LEU A 303 -3.49 20.84 28.68
C LEU A 303 -2.69 21.29 27.43
N MET A 304 -3.32 21.27 26.24
CA MET A 304 -2.66 21.65 25.00
C MET A 304 -2.47 23.16 24.88
N SER A 305 -3.42 23.98 25.29
CA SER A 305 -3.30 25.46 25.26
C SER A 305 -2.21 25.99 26.20
N ASN A 306 -1.91 25.26 27.28
CA ASN A 306 -0.84 25.61 28.22
C ASN A 306 0.49 24.89 27.93
N ALA A 307 0.57 24.15 26.84
CA ALA A 307 1.79 23.47 26.43
C ALA A 307 2.74 24.41 25.67
N SER A 308 4.03 24.19 25.79
CA SER A 308 5.03 24.82 24.92
C SER A 308 5.18 24.05 23.62
N LYS A 309 5.02 22.72 23.67
CA LYS A 309 5.18 21.84 22.52
C LYS A 309 4.18 20.70 22.54
N VAL A 310 3.49 20.53 21.42
CA VAL A 310 2.53 19.44 21.17
C VAL A 310 2.99 18.63 19.95
N ILE A 311 3.07 17.31 20.11
CA ILE A 311 3.35 16.39 18.98
C ILE A 311 2.08 15.60 18.68
N ILE A 312 1.58 15.74 17.47
CA ILE A 312 0.38 15.03 16.98
C ILE A 312 0.81 13.74 16.30
N VAL A 313 0.20 12.63 16.70
CA VAL A 313 0.50 11.28 16.19
C VAL A 313 -0.73 10.72 15.49
N PRO A 314 -0.86 10.92 14.16
CA PRO A 314 -1.98 10.43 13.41
C PRO A 314 -1.86 8.93 13.11
N GLY A 315 -3.00 8.26 13.08
CA GLY A 315 -3.10 6.86 12.68
C GLY A 315 -4.36 6.58 11.87
N TYR A 316 -4.60 5.30 11.55
CA TYR A 316 -5.71 4.90 10.69
C TYR A 316 -7.09 5.32 11.22
N GLY A 317 -7.27 5.38 12.53
CA GLY A 317 -8.53 5.84 13.13
C GLY A 317 -8.87 7.29 12.78
N MET A 318 -7.87 8.17 12.61
CA MET A 318 -8.06 9.52 12.09
C MET A 318 -8.63 9.49 10.67
N ALA A 319 -8.09 8.60 9.80
CA ALA A 319 -8.59 8.40 8.45
C ALA A 319 -10.06 7.95 8.44
N VAL A 320 -10.40 6.92 9.24
CA VAL A 320 -11.76 6.37 9.33
C VAL A 320 -12.78 7.41 9.79
N ALA A 321 -12.40 8.27 10.73
CA ALA A 321 -13.24 9.35 11.23
C ALA A 321 -13.22 10.59 10.31
N GLN A 322 -12.39 10.61 9.27
CA GLN A 322 -12.15 11.79 8.42
C GLN A 322 -11.78 13.04 9.23
N ALA A 323 -10.95 12.86 10.25
CA ALA A 323 -10.60 13.88 11.23
C ALA A 323 -9.41 14.76 10.83
N GLN A 324 -8.78 14.53 9.66
CA GLN A 324 -7.57 15.24 9.22
C GLN A 324 -7.74 16.76 9.16
N HIS A 325 -8.92 17.24 8.75
CA HIS A 325 -9.20 18.67 8.71
C HIS A 325 -9.40 19.26 10.11
N ALA A 326 -10.09 18.55 11.01
CA ALA A 326 -10.25 18.97 12.40
C ALA A 326 -8.90 18.99 13.14
N VAL A 327 -8.03 18.01 12.86
CA VAL A 327 -6.65 17.98 13.42
C VAL A 327 -5.82 19.17 12.90
N ARG A 328 -5.98 19.53 11.63
CA ARG A 328 -5.33 20.73 11.08
C ARG A 328 -5.82 21.99 11.78
N GLU A 329 -7.13 22.16 11.96
CA GLU A 329 -7.72 23.30 12.65
C GLU A 329 -7.23 23.40 14.09
N LEU A 330 -7.18 22.27 14.82
CA LEU A 330 -6.61 22.19 16.15
C LEU A 330 -5.15 22.68 16.19
N ALA A 331 -4.32 22.22 15.25
CA ALA A 331 -2.93 22.63 15.16
C ALA A 331 -2.77 24.13 14.87
N ASP A 332 -3.61 24.68 13.99
CA ASP A 332 -3.57 26.10 13.68
C ASP A 332 -3.98 26.96 14.89
N LYS A 333 -5.01 26.55 15.65
CA LYS A 333 -5.41 27.20 16.90
C LYS A 333 -4.30 27.17 17.95
N LEU A 334 -3.62 26.05 18.11
CA LEU A 334 -2.48 25.93 19.04
C LEU A 334 -1.34 26.86 18.64
N LYS A 335 -1.01 26.93 17.34
CA LYS A 335 0.04 27.83 16.85
C LYS A 335 -0.32 29.30 17.02
N GLU A 336 -1.59 29.70 16.88
CA GLU A 336 -2.09 31.04 17.18
C GLU A 336 -1.87 31.40 18.66
N GLN A 337 -1.89 30.41 19.55
CA GLN A 337 -1.60 30.59 20.99
C GLN A 337 -0.10 30.52 21.32
N GLY A 338 0.76 30.36 20.31
CA GLY A 338 2.21 30.31 20.49
C GLY A 338 2.77 28.93 20.84
N VAL A 339 1.97 27.86 20.71
CA VAL A 339 2.40 26.47 20.93
C VAL A 339 3.14 25.95 19.71
N GLU A 340 4.29 25.32 19.89
CA GLU A 340 5.00 24.59 18.84
C GLU A 340 4.25 23.28 18.52
N VAL A 341 3.82 23.10 17.28
CA VAL A 341 3.09 21.90 16.86
C VAL A 341 3.88 21.14 15.79
N LYS A 342 4.08 19.85 15.99
CA LYS A 342 4.70 18.93 15.03
C LYS A 342 3.81 17.69 14.82
N TYR A 343 3.94 17.06 13.66
CA TYR A 343 3.30 15.80 13.35
C TYR A 343 4.33 14.68 13.26
N ALA A 344 4.11 13.59 13.97
CA ALA A 344 4.97 12.41 13.98
C ALA A 344 4.34 11.27 13.20
N ILE A 345 4.95 10.88 12.10
CA ILE A 345 4.47 9.81 11.24
C ILE A 345 5.25 8.52 11.48
N HIS A 346 4.53 7.43 11.66
CA HIS A 346 5.13 6.11 11.66
C HIS A 346 5.02 5.50 10.25
N PRO A 347 6.11 4.87 9.70
CA PRO A 347 6.15 4.38 8.33
C PRO A 347 5.08 3.33 7.99
N VAL A 348 4.56 2.61 8.99
CA VAL A 348 3.50 1.61 8.81
C VAL A 348 2.15 2.04 9.38
N ALA A 349 2.00 3.31 9.77
CA ALA A 349 0.70 3.84 10.17
C ALA A 349 -0.25 3.91 8.97
N GLY A 350 -1.44 3.32 9.11
CA GLY A 350 -2.41 3.29 8.03
C GLY A 350 -2.59 1.94 7.36
N ARG A 351 -3.01 1.92 6.10
CA ARG A 351 -3.28 0.72 5.31
C ARG A 351 -2.56 0.68 3.95
N MET A 352 -1.74 1.68 3.67
CA MET A 352 -0.85 1.75 2.53
C MET A 352 0.38 2.59 2.89
N PRO A 353 1.50 2.46 2.16
CA PRO A 353 2.66 3.34 2.34
C PRO A 353 2.27 4.82 2.23
N GLY A 354 2.77 5.65 3.17
CA GLY A 354 2.51 7.08 3.15
C GLY A 354 1.06 7.50 3.41
N HIS A 355 0.21 6.61 3.95
CA HIS A 355 -1.21 6.90 4.14
C HIS A 355 -1.45 8.16 4.97
N MET A 356 -0.72 8.36 6.06
CA MET A 356 -0.87 9.54 6.89
C MET A 356 -0.36 10.80 6.19
N ASN A 357 0.75 10.71 5.46
CA ASN A 357 1.28 11.82 4.67
C ASN A 357 0.26 12.34 3.64
N VAL A 358 -0.44 11.42 2.95
CA VAL A 358 -1.49 11.78 1.98
C VAL A 358 -2.66 12.51 2.65
N LEU A 359 -3.11 12.05 3.82
CA LEU A 359 -4.22 12.67 4.55
C LEU A 359 -3.86 14.05 5.10
N LEU A 360 -2.64 14.20 5.62
CA LEU A 360 -2.15 15.51 6.08
C LEU A 360 -1.96 16.48 4.91
N ALA A 361 -1.50 15.99 3.76
CA ALA A 361 -1.43 16.79 2.53
C ALA A 361 -2.82 17.21 2.04
N GLU A 362 -3.83 16.35 2.10
CA GLU A 362 -5.23 16.68 1.80
C GLU A 362 -5.75 17.81 2.71
N ALA A 363 -5.38 17.77 3.99
CA ALA A 363 -5.72 18.82 4.94
C ALA A 363 -4.84 20.08 4.81
N ASN A 364 -3.91 20.14 3.83
CA ASN A 364 -2.97 21.22 3.62
C ASN A 364 -2.04 21.50 4.82
N VAL A 365 -1.64 20.47 5.56
CA VAL A 365 -0.62 20.57 6.60
C VAL A 365 0.72 20.91 5.94
N PRO A 366 1.47 21.92 6.43
CA PRO A 366 2.80 22.23 5.93
C PRO A 366 3.76 21.03 6.08
N TYR A 367 4.55 20.75 5.05
CA TYR A 367 5.43 19.58 5.05
C TYR A 367 6.59 19.68 6.03
N ASP A 368 7.02 20.88 6.35
CA ASP A 368 8.05 21.19 7.34
C ASP A 368 7.60 20.96 8.79
N GLU A 369 6.32 20.72 9.01
CA GLU A 369 5.75 20.32 10.29
C GLU A 369 5.59 18.79 10.43
N VAL A 370 5.84 18.01 9.36
CA VAL A 370 5.62 16.56 9.30
C VAL A 370 6.97 15.84 9.33
N PHE A 371 7.18 15.03 10.35
CA PHE A 371 8.44 14.34 10.62
C PHE A 371 8.24 12.83 10.65
N GLU A 372 9.23 12.12 10.12
CA GLU A 372 9.31 10.66 10.21
C GLU A 372 9.78 10.23 11.62
N LEU A 373 9.51 8.98 11.98
CA LEU A 373 9.82 8.41 13.29
C LEU A 373 11.28 8.65 13.70
N GLU A 374 12.22 8.46 12.79
CA GLU A 374 13.66 8.56 13.06
C GLU A 374 14.07 9.98 13.43
N ASP A 375 13.41 10.99 12.88
CA ASP A 375 13.72 12.40 13.10
C ASP A 375 13.07 12.95 14.39
N ILE A 376 11.84 12.52 14.69
CA ILE A 376 11.01 13.11 15.76
C ILE A 376 11.09 12.36 17.09
N ASN A 377 11.49 11.10 17.09
CA ASN A 377 11.31 10.22 18.24
C ASN A 377 12.03 10.69 19.51
N SER A 378 13.18 11.34 19.36
CA SER A 378 13.92 11.96 20.47
C SER A 378 13.23 13.18 21.08
N GLU A 379 12.33 13.84 20.33
CA GLU A 379 11.66 15.06 20.77
C GLU A 379 10.47 14.79 21.71
N PHE A 380 9.94 13.56 21.76
CA PHE A 380 8.86 13.23 22.69
C PHE A 380 9.20 13.51 24.16
N ALA A 381 10.44 13.29 24.55
CA ALA A 381 10.90 13.58 25.91
C ALA A 381 10.88 15.10 26.27
N GLN A 382 10.81 15.96 25.26
CA GLN A 382 10.74 17.42 25.40
C GLN A 382 9.34 17.97 25.16
N ALA A 383 8.41 17.11 24.75
CA ALA A 383 7.02 17.48 24.46
C ALA A 383 6.19 17.51 25.75
N ASP A 384 5.41 18.57 25.93
CA ASP A 384 4.46 18.65 27.03
C ASP A 384 3.27 17.71 26.78
N VAL A 385 2.82 17.64 25.50
CA VAL A 385 1.69 16.80 25.12
C VAL A 385 2.02 16.01 23.85
N ALA A 386 1.76 14.70 23.90
CA ALA A 386 1.61 13.85 22.73
C ALA A 386 0.12 13.60 22.48
N TYR A 387 -0.40 14.10 21.37
CA TYR A 387 -1.80 13.90 20.97
C TYR A 387 -1.92 12.75 19.97
N VAL A 388 -2.30 11.57 20.45
CA VAL A 388 -2.43 10.36 19.64
C VAL A 388 -3.86 10.22 19.14
N ILE A 389 -4.03 10.28 17.81
CA ILE A 389 -5.34 10.21 17.19
C ILE A 389 -5.43 9.09 16.17
N GLY A 390 -6.12 8.03 16.55
CA GLY A 390 -6.35 6.88 15.67
C GLY A 390 -5.16 5.97 15.43
N ALA A 391 -4.02 6.17 16.11
CA ALA A 391 -2.92 5.22 16.17
C ALA A 391 -3.11 4.24 17.32
N ASN A 392 -2.48 3.06 17.27
CA ASN A 392 -2.49 2.10 18.38
C ASN A 392 -1.16 1.33 18.45
N ASP A 393 -0.98 0.30 17.62
CA ASP A 393 0.17 -0.60 17.72
C ASP A 393 1.52 0.12 17.55
N VAL A 394 1.57 1.17 16.74
CA VAL A 394 2.77 1.99 16.48
C VAL A 394 3.19 2.89 17.65
N THR A 395 2.39 2.93 18.73
CA THR A 395 2.67 3.67 19.97
C THR A 395 2.67 2.76 21.19
N ASN A 396 2.60 1.43 20.99
CA ASN A 396 2.46 0.47 22.07
C ASN A 396 3.81 0.12 22.70
N PRO A 397 4.06 0.47 23.98
CA PRO A 397 5.31 0.19 24.67
C PRO A 397 5.65 -1.32 24.74
N SER A 398 4.68 -2.21 24.61
CA SER A 398 4.92 -3.67 24.57
C SER A 398 5.89 -4.06 23.44
N ALA A 399 5.99 -3.26 22.37
CA ALA A 399 6.99 -3.47 21.34
C ALA A 399 8.44 -3.35 21.83
N ARG A 400 8.66 -2.58 22.89
CA ARG A 400 9.97 -2.34 23.50
C ARG A 400 10.18 -3.18 24.75
N ASP A 401 9.15 -3.30 25.60
CA ASP A 401 9.27 -3.73 26.97
C ASP A 401 8.90 -5.23 27.16
N ASP A 402 8.11 -5.83 26.26
CA ASP A 402 7.62 -7.21 26.38
C ASP A 402 8.16 -8.12 25.26
N LYS A 403 9.13 -8.97 25.63
CA LYS A 403 9.72 -9.95 24.70
C LYS A 403 8.74 -11.02 24.19
N SER A 404 7.62 -11.22 24.87
CA SER A 404 6.60 -12.18 24.47
C SER A 404 5.58 -11.57 23.49
N SER A 405 5.57 -10.25 23.38
CA SER A 405 4.66 -9.52 22.49
C SER A 405 4.95 -9.83 21.02
N PRO A 406 3.93 -10.11 20.21
CA PRO A 406 4.08 -10.29 18.76
C PRO A 406 4.71 -9.10 18.04
N ILE A 407 4.62 -7.90 18.60
CA ILE A 407 5.22 -6.67 18.04
C ILE A 407 6.60 -6.35 18.62
N TYR A 408 7.16 -7.22 19.45
CA TYR A 408 8.47 -6.97 20.09
C TYR A 408 9.55 -6.63 19.05
N GLY A 409 10.33 -5.59 19.36
CA GLY A 409 11.38 -5.08 18.49
C GLY A 409 10.91 -4.17 17.36
N MET A 410 9.60 -3.98 17.18
CA MET A 410 9.09 -2.97 16.25
C MET A 410 9.47 -1.57 16.77
N PRO A 411 10.11 -0.71 15.94
CA PRO A 411 10.25 0.69 16.30
C PRO A 411 8.88 1.31 16.55
N ILE A 412 8.72 2.07 17.60
CA ILE A 412 7.47 2.76 17.94
C ILE A 412 7.73 4.25 18.16
N LEU A 413 6.68 5.05 18.05
CA LEU A 413 6.71 6.44 18.48
C LEU A 413 6.66 6.48 20.00
N ASP A 414 7.67 7.06 20.63
CA ASP A 414 7.88 7.08 22.08
C ASP A 414 6.96 8.08 22.81
N VAL A 415 5.67 8.04 22.49
CA VAL A 415 4.66 8.97 23.04
C VAL A 415 4.55 8.91 24.56
N ASP A 416 4.94 7.78 25.16
CA ASP A 416 4.97 7.57 26.60
C ASP A 416 6.09 8.35 27.31
N LYS A 417 7.03 8.93 26.56
CA LYS A 417 8.08 9.82 27.07
C LYS A 417 7.63 11.28 27.17
N ALA A 418 6.53 11.66 26.49
CA ALA A 418 5.95 12.97 26.65
C ALA A 418 5.39 13.14 28.08
N ARG A 419 5.33 14.38 28.56
CA ARG A 419 4.83 14.69 29.90
C ARG A 419 3.37 14.22 30.09
N THR A 420 2.54 14.38 29.05
CA THR A 420 1.18 13.86 29.01
C THR A 420 0.89 13.28 27.63
N CYS A 421 0.32 12.08 27.60
CA CYS A 421 -0.20 11.47 26.37
C CYS A 421 -1.72 11.57 26.38
N LEU A 422 -2.28 12.31 25.43
CA LEU A 422 -3.72 12.38 25.18
C LEU A 422 -4.04 11.38 24.08
N PHE A 423 -4.80 10.34 24.39
CA PHE A 423 -5.04 9.24 23.47
C PHE A 423 -6.49 9.15 23.04
N VAL A 424 -6.80 9.51 21.81
CA VAL A 424 -8.16 9.49 21.25
C VAL A 424 -8.47 8.12 20.66
N LYS A 425 -9.49 7.45 21.19
CA LYS A 425 -9.94 6.15 20.73
C LYS A 425 -11.44 5.95 21.03
N ARG A 426 -12.12 5.15 20.19
CA ARG A 426 -13.56 4.87 20.40
C ARG A 426 -13.85 3.97 21.60
N SER A 427 -12.92 3.07 21.91
CA SER A 427 -13.04 2.11 23.02
C SER A 427 -11.67 1.62 23.44
N LEU A 428 -11.56 0.98 24.59
CA LEU A 428 -10.33 0.38 25.10
C LEU A 428 -9.93 -0.94 24.38
N GLY A 429 -10.72 -1.42 23.44
CA GLY A 429 -10.42 -2.65 22.70
C GLY A 429 -9.08 -2.64 22.02
N SER A 430 -8.51 -3.81 21.77
CA SER A 430 -7.23 -3.99 21.06
C SER A 430 -7.23 -3.33 19.68
N GLY A 431 -6.05 -3.02 19.15
CA GLY A 431 -5.85 -2.50 17.81
C GLY A 431 -6.03 -3.55 16.71
N TYR A 432 -5.56 -3.21 15.51
CA TYR A 432 -5.71 -4.06 14.33
C TYR A 432 -4.86 -5.35 14.41
N ALA A 433 -3.75 -5.31 15.15
CA ALA A 433 -2.92 -6.48 15.44
C ALA A 433 -3.54 -7.40 16.51
N GLY A 434 -4.63 -6.99 17.17
CA GLY A 434 -5.27 -7.78 18.22
C GLY A 434 -4.51 -7.78 19.56
N ILE A 435 -3.59 -6.82 19.75
CA ILE A 435 -2.71 -6.73 20.93
C ILE A 435 -3.24 -5.63 21.84
N ASP A 436 -3.23 -5.90 23.16
CA ASP A 436 -3.52 -4.88 24.17
C ASP A 436 -2.41 -3.83 24.21
N ASN A 437 -2.78 -2.56 24.39
CA ASN A 437 -1.82 -1.48 24.44
C ASN A 437 -1.59 -1.04 25.88
N THR A 438 -0.41 -1.37 26.40
CA THR A 438 -0.01 -1.04 27.78
C THR A 438 0.10 0.45 28.04
N LEU A 439 0.16 1.26 26.98
CA LEU A 439 0.16 2.74 27.08
C LEU A 439 -1.11 3.27 27.77
N PHE A 440 -2.28 2.62 27.58
CA PHE A 440 -3.55 3.07 28.12
C PHE A 440 -3.58 3.14 29.65
N TYR A 441 -2.74 2.33 30.30
CA TYR A 441 -2.69 2.16 31.76
C TYR A 441 -1.55 2.95 32.42
N LYS A 442 -0.76 3.73 31.63
CA LYS A 442 0.31 4.56 32.19
C LYS A 442 -0.28 5.82 32.83
N ASP A 443 0.32 6.26 33.94
CA ASP A 443 -0.11 7.47 34.68
C ASP A 443 -0.04 8.74 33.83
N SER A 444 0.89 8.79 32.88
CA SER A 444 1.04 9.89 31.92
C SER A 444 0.00 9.89 30.81
N THR A 445 -0.83 8.84 30.68
CA THR A 445 -1.81 8.70 29.61
C THR A 445 -3.21 9.05 30.08
N MET A 446 -3.88 9.90 29.34
CA MET A 446 -5.28 10.24 29.51
C MET A 446 -6.05 9.80 28.25
N MET A 447 -7.03 8.92 28.45
CA MET A 447 -7.86 8.40 27.37
C MET A 447 -9.03 9.33 27.08
N LEU A 448 -9.14 9.75 25.82
CA LEU A 448 -10.24 10.55 25.28
C LEU A 448 -11.15 9.61 24.48
N LEU A 449 -12.15 9.03 25.13
CA LEU A 449 -13.00 8.03 24.49
C LEU A 449 -14.11 8.69 23.66
N GLY A 450 -14.10 8.42 22.35
CA GLY A 450 -15.09 8.97 21.42
C GLY A 450 -14.70 8.81 19.96
N ASP A 451 -15.54 9.34 19.08
CA ASP A 451 -15.21 9.49 17.66
C ASP A 451 -14.10 10.52 17.51
N ALA A 452 -13.08 10.21 16.69
CA ALA A 452 -11.88 11.03 16.60
C ALA A 452 -12.16 12.44 16.05
N LYS A 453 -13.04 12.56 15.06
CA LYS A 453 -13.42 13.86 14.50
C LYS A 453 -14.16 14.68 15.53
N LYS A 454 -15.23 14.09 16.11
CA LYS A 454 -16.06 14.78 17.10
C LYS A 454 -15.24 15.22 18.32
N MET A 455 -14.36 14.36 18.84
CA MET A 455 -13.49 14.68 19.95
C MET A 455 -12.57 15.87 19.62
N THR A 456 -11.95 15.87 18.43
CA THR A 456 -11.09 16.97 17.99
C THR A 456 -11.88 18.27 17.79
N ASP A 457 -13.07 18.21 17.18
CA ASP A 457 -13.93 19.38 17.02
C ASP A 457 -14.39 19.95 18.39
N ASP A 458 -14.68 19.09 19.37
CA ASP A 458 -15.07 19.50 20.72
C ASP A 458 -13.88 20.15 21.47
N ILE A 459 -12.65 19.64 21.28
CA ILE A 459 -11.44 20.25 21.82
C ILE A 459 -11.23 21.65 21.23
N VAL A 460 -11.34 21.80 19.90
CA VAL A 460 -11.20 23.12 19.23
C VAL A 460 -12.21 24.11 19.80
N LYS A 461 -13.48 23.71 19.96
CA LYS A 461 -14.51 24.57 20.58
C LYS A 461 -14.18 24.93 22.03
N ALA A 462 -13.66 23.99 22.83
CA ALA A 462 -13.28 24.25 24.20
C ALA A 462 -12.10 25.24 24.32
N MET A 463 -11.25 25.34 23.29
CA MET A 463 -10.16 26.34 23.21
C MET A 463 -10.64 27.75 22.88
N GLU A 464 -11.89 27.90 22.39
CA GLU A 464 -12.49 29.20 22.04
C GLU A 464 -13.21 29.85 23.25
N ASN A 465 -13.45 29.09 24.30
CA ASN A 465 -14.12 29.53 25.53
C ASN A 465 -13.07 29.91 26.60
#